data_5a6d8b4b97b1175ee110f5073616ec3b
#
_entry.id   5a6d8b4b97b1175ee110f5073616ec3b
#
_cell.length_a   1.000
_cell.length_b   1.000
_cell.length_c   1.000
_cell.angle_alpha   90.00
_cell.angle_beta   90.00
_cell.angle_gamma   90.00
#
_symmetry.space_group_name_H-M   'P 1'
#
loop_
_entity.id
_entity.type
_entity.pdbx_description
1 polymer ?
#
loop_
_entity_poly.entity_id
_entity_poly.type
_entity_poly.pdbx_seq_one_letter_code
_entity_poly.pdbx_strand_id
1 'polypeptide(L)'
;MGSEMCIRDRYDAGGKALAGLLSGETQILSTGLGEVMGARDQVRIIGITAPERVGDAPEAPTLKEQGYDVQFVNWRGFFAPKSMSMSDYNKISKMLGDVQKTPEWEAVRKRNAWVNIYNPEGKFVSFLEKQTEEMTALMKKLGVI
;
A
#
# COMPACT_ATOMS: atom_id res chain seq x y z
N MET A 1 8.10 -30.20 -19.74
CA MET A 1 8.08 -28.77 -20.05
C MET A 1 8.03 -28.06 -18.71
N GLY A 2 9.20 -27.57 -18.28
CA GLY A 2 9.37 -26.94 -16.99
C GLY A 2 8.60 -25.63 -16.93
N SER A 3 7.84 -25.44 -15.87
CA SER A 3 7.26 -24.16 -15.54
C SER A 3 8.39 -23.24 -15.05
N GLU A 4 9.08 -22.63 -15.95
CA GLU A 4 9.91 -21.46 -15.65
C GLU A 4 8.98 -20.29 -15.40
N MET A 5 8.36 -20.28 -14.23
CA MET A 5 7.33 -19.30 -13.99
C MET A 5 7.43 -18.74 -12.61
N CYS A 6 8.32 -17.83 -12.45
CA CYS A 6 8.18 -16.66 -11.59
C CYS A 6 9.35 -15.75 -11.89
N ILE A 7 9.32 -15.13 -13.03
CA ILE A 7 10.17 -13.97 -13.28
C ILE A 7 9.65 -12.88 -12.32
N ARG A 8 10.38 -12.67 -11.24
CA ARG A 8 10.18 -11.54 -10.34
C ARG A 8 10.89 -10.34 -10.97
N ASP A 9 10.30 -9.79 -11.99
CA ASP A 9 10.79 -8.53 -12.49
C ASP A 9 10.41 -7.43 -11.51
N ARG A 10 11.41 -6.71 -11.03
CA ARG A 10 11.23 -5.53 -10.21
C ARG A 10 11.33 -4.32 -11.10
N TYR A 11 10.24 -3.61 -11.19
CA TYR A 11 10.18 -2.33 -11.87
C TYR A 11 10.42 -1.18 -10.89
N ASP A 12 11.12 -0.16 -11.32
CA ASP A 12 11.43 1.03 -10.49
C ASP A 12 10.19 1.86 -10.14
N ALA A 13 9.09 1.67 -10.87
CA ALA A 13 7.84 2.40 -10.65
C ALA A 13 6.62 1.60 -11.11
N GLY A 14 5.47 1.81 -10.45
CA GLY A 14 4.22 1.12 -10.74
C GLY A 14 3.74 1.29 -12.18
N GLY A 15 3.93 2.46 -12.80
CA GLY A 15 3.59 2.69 -14.20
C GLY A 15 4.39 1.84 -15.18
N LYS A 16 5.69 1.61 -14.91
CA LYS A 16 6.51 0.69 -15.73
C LYS A 16 6.06 -0.75 -15.57
N ALA A 17 5.72 -1.16 -14.34
CA ALA A 17 5.22 -2.49 -14.06
C ALA A 17 3.86 -2.75 -14.76
N LEU A 18 2.97 -1.77 -14.79
CA LEU A 18 1.72 -1.84 -15.53
C LEU A 18 1.95 -1.95 -17.04
N ALA A 19 2.89 -1.19 -17.58
CA ALA A 19 3.26 -1.30 -19.00
C ALA A 19 3.77 -2.72 -19.34
N GLY A 20 4.58 -3.33 -18.48
CA GLY A 20 5.04 -4.72 -18.61
C GLY A 20 3.89 -5.73 -18.63
N LEU A 21 2.87 -5.53 -17.79
CA LEU A 21 1.67 -6.37 -17.82
C LEU A 21 0.88 -6.19 -19.14
N LEU A 22 0.65 -4.95 -19.55
CA LEU A 22 -0.14 -4.65 -20.75
C LEU A 22 0.57 -5.07 -22.05
N SER A 23 1.90 -5.09 -22.07
CA SER A 23 2.69 -5.60 -23.20
C SER A 23 2.81 -7.13 -23.25
N GLY A 24 2.36 -7.83 -22.20
CA GLY A 24 2.49 -9.27 -22.07
C GLY A 24 3.88 -9.75 -21.62
N GLU A 25 4.77 -8.84 -21.22
CA GLU A 25 6.08 -9.15 -20.65
C GLU A 25 5.93 -9.88 -19.30
N THR A 26 4.93 -9.48 -18.50
CA THR A 26 4.56 -10.15 -17.26
C THR A 26 3.10 -10.60 -17.30
N GLN A 27 2.77 -11.66 -16.57
CA GLN A 27 1.42 -12.23 -16.52
C GLN A 27 0.63 -11.76 -15.30
N ILE A 28 1.32 -11.36 -14.24
CA ILE A 28 0.74 -10.92 -12.98
C ILE A 28 1.47 -9.66 -12.52
N LEU A 29 0.71 -8.71 -12.01
CA LEU A 29 1.22 -7.47 -11.42
C LEU A 29 0.80 -7.39 -9.95
N SER A 30 1.77 -7.15 -9.06
CA SER A 30 1.51 -6.78 -7.67
C SER A 30 1.91 -5.31 -7.48
N THR A 31 0.92 -4.46 -7.23
CA THR A 31 1.12 -3.00 -7.10
C THR A 31 0.03 -2.36 -6.25
N GLY A 32 0.11 -1.06 -6.01
CA GLY A 32 -0.96 -0.30 -5.38
C GLY A 32 -2.17 -0.13 -6.30
N LEU A 33 -3.38 -0.19 -5.74
CA LEU A 33 -4.62 -0.08 -6.52
C LEU A 33 -4.67 1.16 -7.40
N GLY A 34 -4.20 2.31 -6.91
CA GLY A 34 -4.18 3.56 -7.66
C GLY A 34 -3.39 3.52 -8.98
N GLU A 35 -2.39 2.63 -9.07
CA GLU A 35 -1.56 2.49 -10.27
C GLU A 35 -2.32 1.86 -11.45
N VAL A 36 -3.34 1.05 -11.17
CA VAL A 36 -4.12 0.34 -12.20
C VAL A 36 -5.45 0.99 -12.50
N MET A 37 -5.86 2.01 -11.73
CA MET A 37 -7.17 2.65 -11.91
C MET A 37 -7.36 3.29 -13.28
N GLY A 38 -6.29 3.82 -13.89
CA GLY A 38 -6.33 4.40 -15.24
C GLY A 38 -6.39 3.38 -16.39
N ALA A 39 -6.17 2.10 -16.11
CA ALA A 39 -6.21 1.01 -17.10
C ALA A 39 -7.15 -0.13 -16.66
N ARG A 40 -8.15 0.20 -15.87
CA ARG A 40 -9.04 -0.79 -15.23
C ARG A 40 -9.84 -1.63 -16.22
N ASP A 41 -10.13 -1.10 -17.37
CA ASP A 41 -10.77 -1.77 -18.51
C ASP A 41 -9.85 -2.79 -19.22
N GLN A 42 -8.53 -2.67 -19.02
CA GLN A 42 -7.52 -3.51 -19.64
C GLN A 42 -6.93 -4.55 -18.68
N VAL A 43 -7.23 -4.46 -17.38
CA VAL A 43 -6.70 -5.35 -16.36
C VAL A 43 -7.81 -5.97 -15.52
N ARG A 44 -7.58 -7.18 -15.03
CA ARG A 44 -8.44 -7.86 -14.08
C ARG A 44 -7.81 -7.86 -12.71
N ILE A 45 -8.46 -7.25 -11.72
CA ILE A 45 -8.03 -7.33 -10.33
C ILE A 45 -8.44 -8.69 -9.77
N ILE A 46 -7.46 -9.53 -9.44
CA ILE A 46 -7.68 -10.90 -8.98
C ILE A 46 -7.72 -11.01 -7.45
N GLY A 47 -7.22 -10.01 -6.74
CA GLY A 47 -7.26 -9.98 -5.28
C GLY A 47 -6.65 -8.72 -4.70
N ILE A 48 -7.13 -8.36 -3.51
CA ILE A 48 -6.63 -7.22 -2.73
C ILE A 48 -6.12 -7.73 -1.38
N THR A 49 -4.98 -7.21 -0.94
CA THR A 49 -4.36 -7.57 0.35
C THR A 49 -4.92 -6.80 1.55
N ALA A 50 -5.90 -5.91 1.33
CA ALA A 50 -6.57 -5.20 2.42
C ALA A 50 -7.44 -6.14 3.26
N PRO A 51 -7.71 -5.82 4.54
CA PRO A 51 -8.56 -6.64 5.43
C PRO A 51 -10.01 -6.72 4.94
N GLU A 52 -10.48 -5.70 4.23
CA GLU A 52 -11.83 -5.59 3.67
C GLU A 52 -11.77 -5.06 2.24
N ARG A 53 -12.87 -5.24 1.48
CA ARG A 53 -12.97 -4.70 0.12
C ARG A 53 -12.84 -3.19 0.12
N VAL A 54 -12.15 -2.66 -0.87
CA VAL A 54 -11.92 -1.21 -1.01
C VAL A 54 -13.03 -0.60 -1.85
N GLY A 55 -13.60 0.52 -1.40
CA GLY A 55 -14.72 1.18 -2.06
C GLY A 55 -14.47 1.58 -3.52
N ASP A 56 -13.21 1.82 -3.90
CA ASP A 56 -12.82 2.14 -5.28
C ASP A 56 -12.75 0.91 -6.20
N ALA A 57 -12.79 -0.30 -5.64
CA ALA A 57 -12.85 -1.57 -6.37
C ALA A 57 -13.70 -2.60 -5.62
N PRO A 58 -15.01 -2.35 -5.46
CA PRO A 58 -15.89 -3.19 -4.63
C PRO A 58 -16.09 -4.61 -5.20
N GLU A 59 -15.88 -4.79 -6.50
CA GLU A 59 -15.97 -6.08 -7.17
C GLU A 59 -14.71 -6.96 -6.91
N ALA A 60 -13.57 -6.36 -6.53
CA ALA A 60 -12.34 -7.11 -6.31
C ALA A 60 -12.37 -7.81 -4.94
N PRO A 61 -12.25 -9.15 -4.88
CA PRO A 61 -12.24 -9.87 -3.62
C PRO A 61 -10.94 -9.63 -2.85
N THR A 62 -11.01 -9.71 -1.53
CA THR A 62 -9.78 -9.75 -0.73
C THR A 62 -9.15 -11.15 -0.80
N LEU A 63 -7.84 -11.26 -0.51
CA LEU A 63 -7.19 -12.55 -0.40
C LEU A 63 -7.80 -13.37 0.74
N LYS A 64 -8.22 -12.72 1.83
CA LYS A 64 -8.89 -13.36 2.95
C LYS A 64 -10.22 -13.99 2.55
N GLU A 65 -11.04 -13.32 1.73
CA GLU A 65 -12.30 -13.89 1.20
C GLU A 65 -12.05 -15.11 0.30
N GLN A 66 -10.89 -15.19 -0.32
CA GLN A 66 -10.45 -16.31 -1.15
C GLN A 66 -9.79 -17.45 -0.35
N GLY A 67 -9.76 -17.37 0.98
CA GLY A 67 -9.20 -18.39 1.87
C GLY A 67 -7.70 -18.22 2.17
N TYR A 68 -7.08 -17.13 1.73
CA TYR A 68 -5.68 -16.85 2.02
C TYR A 68 -5.60 -15.81 3.14
N ASP A 69 -5.11 -16.19 4.31
CA ASP A 69 -4.92 -15.29 5.45
C ASP A 69 -3.64 -14.43 5.26
N VAL A 70 -3.67 -13.61 4.22
CA VAL A 70 -2.61 -12.66 3.89
C VAL A 70 -3.20 -11.25 3.88
N GLN A 71 -2.69 -10.42 4.76
CA GLN A 71 -3.03 -9.01 4.82
C GLN A 71 -1.75 -8.18 4.74
N PHE A 72 -1.73 -7.22 3.85
CA PHE A 72 -0.61 -6.30 3.69
C PHE A 72 -1.12 -4.92 3.25
N VAL A 73 -0.67 -3.89 3.93
CA VAL A 73 -1.01 -2.50 3.61
C VAL A 73 0.26 -1.72 3.29
N ASN A 74 0.31 -1.15 2.10
CA ASN A 74 1.38 -0.24 1.72
C ASN A 74 1.07 1.15 2.28
N TRP A 75 1.49 1.40 3.50
CA TRP A 75 1.28 2.65 4.21
C TRP A 75 2.31 3.73 3.83
N ARG A 76 1.95 4.98 4.06
CA ARG A 76 2.83 6.16 3.94
C ARG A 76 2.79 6.95 5.23
N GLY A 77 3.93 7.50 5.63
CA GLY A 77 4.03 8.30 6.85
C GLY A 77 5.08 9.39 6.72
N PHE A 78 5.00 10.37 7.60
CA PHE A 78 5.97 11.46 7.70
C PHE A 78 6.87 11.23 8.91
N PHE A 79 8.15 11.45 8.73
CA PHE A 79 9.17 11.35 9.77
C PHE A 79 9.88 12.70 9.92
N ALA A 80 10.17 13.06 11.15
CA ALA A 80 10.93 14.25 11.49
C ALA A 80 12.34 13.88 11.97
N PRO A 81 13.34 14.75 11.79
CA PRO A 81 14.65 14.57 12.40
C PRO A 81 14.53 14.48 13.92
N LYS A 82 15.34 13.61 14.55
CA LYS A 82 15.37 13.45 16.00
C LYS A 82 15.72 14.77 16.74
N SER A 83 16.45 15.67 16.08
CA SER A 83 16.84 16.98 16.60
C SER A 83 15.77 18.05 16.47
N MET A 84 14.60 17.76 15.88
CA MET A 84 13.51 18.72 15.77
C MET A 84 12.99 19.13 17.15
N SER A 85 12.73 20.44 17.32
CA SER A 85 12.14 20.91 18.58
C SER A 85 10.71 20.37 18.74
N MET A 86 10.30 20.10 20.01
CA MET A 86 8.93 19.66 20.29
C MET A 86 7.89 20.71 19.86
N SER A 87 8.24 21.99 19.91
CA SER A 87 7.37 23.06 19.42
C SER A 87 7.08 22.93 17.91
N ASP A 88 8.10 22.68 17.10
CA ASP A 88 7.95 22.54 15.65
C ASP A 88 7.30 21.21 15.29
N TYR A 89 7.66 20.12 16.01
CA TYR A 89 6.99 18.86 15.88
C TYR A 89 5.47 18.98 16.08
N ASN A 90 5.03 19.63 17.16
CA ASN A 90 3.62 19.79 17.46
C ASN A 90 2.90 20.67 16.42
N LYS A 91 3.56 21.73 15.91
CA LYS A 91 3.00 22.56 14.83
C LYS A 91 2.78 21.74 13.54
N ILE A 92 3.79 20.95 13.14
CA ILE A 92 3.71 20.14 11.92
C ILE A 92 2.68 19.03 12.10
N SER A 93 2.68 18.33 13.24
CA SER A 93 1.70 17.28 13.54
C SER A 93 0.27 17.83 13.47
N LYS A 94 0.02 19.00 14.07
CA LYS A 94 -1.27 19.66 13.98
C LYS A 94 -1.63 20.02 12.55
N MET A 95 -0.71 20.61 11.79
CA MET A 95 -0.92 20.95 10.38
C MET A 95 -1.31 19.74 9.55
N LEU A 96 -0.60 18.61 9.69
CA LEU A 96 -0.93 17.35 9.02
C LEU A 96 -2.31 16.82 9.43
N GLY A 97 -2.66 16.93 10.72
CA GLY A 97 -3.97 16.59 11.24
C GLY A 97 -5.11 17.47 10.69
N ASP A 98 -4.82 18.71 10.39
CA ASP A 98 -5.80 19.62 9.80
C ASP A 98 -5.93 19.37 8.28
N VAL A 99 -4.80 19.22 7.58
CA VAL A 99 -4.78 18.94 6.12
C VAL A 99 -5.59 17.68 5.78
N GLN A 100 -5.47 16.61 6.55
CA GLN A 100 -6.16 15.34 6.25
C GLN A 100 -7.70 15.44 6.37
N LYS A 101 -8.23 16.53 6.90
CA LYS A 101 -9.67 16.80 7.03
C LYS A 101 -10.21 17.70 5.90
N THR A 102 -9.32 18.21 5.04
CA THR A 102 -9.72 19.15 3.97
C THR A 102 -10.36 18.40 2.78
N PRO A 103 -11.28 19.07 2.06
CA PRO A 103 -11.85 18.52 0.83
C PRO A 103 -10.80 18.24 -0.26
N GLU A 104 -9.75 19.08 -0.31
CA GLU A 104 -8.65 18.92 -1.26
C GLU A 104 -7.86 17.62 -1.01
N TRP A 105 -7.57 17.33 0.26
CA TRP A 105 -6.94 16.06 0.63
C TRP A 105 -7.84 14.88 0.27
N GLU A 106 -9.13 14.96 0.55
CA GLU A 106 -10.07 13.91 0.21
C GLU A 106 -10.14 13.66 -1.31
N ALA A 107 -10.08 14.72 -2.12
CA ALA A 107 -10.03 14.60 -3.57
C ALA A 107 -8.73 13.91 -4.05
N VAL A 108 -7.58 14.27 -3.46
CA VAL A 108 -6.30 13.60 -3.76
C VAL A 108 -6.33 12.14 -3.34
N ARG A 109 -6.85 11.85 -2.16
CA ARG A 109 -6.97 10.51 -1.62
C ARG A 109 -7.81 9.60 -2.53
N LYS A 110 -8.98 10.04 -2.92
CA LYS A 110 -9.89 9.32 -3.83
C LYS A 110 -9.25 9.08 -5.19
N ARG A 111 -8.63 10.11 -5.78
CA ARG A 111 -7.94 9.97 -7.09
C ARG A 111 -6.85 8.90 -7.07
N ASN A 112 -6.21 8.66 -5.93
CA ASN A 112 -5.14 7.67 -5.78
C ASN A 112 -5.63 6.35 -5.17
N ALA A 113 -6.92 6.18 -4.94
CA ALA A 113 -7.49 5.02 -4.24
C ALA A 113 -6.82 4.73 -2.88
N TRP A 114 -6.51 5.77 -2.11
CA TRP A 114 -5.89 5.64 -0.79
C TRP A 114 -6.94 5.53 0.31
N VAL A 115 -6.80 4.56 1.18
CA VAL A 115 -7.59 4.45 2.41
C VAL A 115 -7.03 5.43 3.45
N ASN A 116 -7.90 6.17 4.14
CA ASN A 116 -7.46 7.07 5.21
C ASN A 116 -7.14 6.26 6.49
N ILE A 117 -5.85 6.19 6.81
CA ILE A 117 -5.35 5.54 8.04
C ILE A 117 -4.56 6.60 8.80
N TYR A 118 -5.24 7.55 9.41
CA TYR A 118 -4.58 8.61 10.18
C TYR A 118 -4.21 8.12 11.58
N ASN A 119 -2.93 7.88 11.79
CA ASN A 119 -2.35 7.47 13.08
C ASN A 119 -1.41 8.56 13.60
N PRO A 120 -1.90 9.53 14.40
CA PRO A 120 -1.03 10.56 14.94
C PRO A 120 -0.20 10.05 16.12
N GLU A 121 0.98 10.64 16.32
CA GLU A 121 1.82 10.51 17.51
C GLU A 121 2.07 9.07 17.98
N GLY A 122 1.76 8.76 19.26
CA GLY A 122 1.99 7.45 19.86
C GLY A 122 1.30 6.30 19.13
N LYS A 123 0.15 6.54 18.48
CA LYS A 123 -0.50 5.52 17.65
C LYS A 123 0.35 5.12 16.46
N PHE A 124 1.07 6.08 15.86
CA PHE A 124 1.97 5.78 14.75
C PHE A 124 3.19 4.98 15.20
N VAL A 125 3.76 5.30 16.38
CA VAL A 125 4.87 4.53 16.95
C VAL A 125 4.45 3.08 17.20
N SER A 126 3.33 2.85 17.89
CA SER A 126 2.81 1.50 18.16
C SER A 126 2.49 0.73 16.88
N PHE A 127 1.99 1.43 15.85
CA PHE A 127 1.78 0.83 14.53
C PHE A 127 3.10 0.38 13.90
N LEU A 128 4.16 1.20 13.97
CA LEU A 128 5.49 0.85 13.43
C LEU A 128 6.11 -0.33 14.15
N GLU A 129 6.01 -0.38 15.48
CA GLU A 129 6.50 -1.50 16.30
C GLU A 129 5.83 -2.81 15.85
N LYS A 130 4.51 -2.82 15.78
CA LYS A 130 3.73 -3.98 15.33
C LYS A 130 4.10 -4.40 13.90
N GLN A 131 4.19 -3.44 12.96
CA GLN A 131 4.60 -3.74 11.58
C GLN A 131 6.02 -4.31 11.49
N THR A 132 6.93 -3.84 12.35
CA THR A 132 8.29 -4.36 12.41
C THR A 132 8.31 -5.82 12.89
N GLU A 133 7.55 -6.14 13.92
CA GLU A 133 7.43 -7.51 14.43
C GLU A 133 6.81 -8.47 13.38
N GLU A 134 5.68 -8.09 12.78
CA GLU A 134 4.99 -8.87 11.76
C GLU A 134 5.88 -9.11 10.53
N MET A 135 6.56 -8.07 10.05
CA MET A 135 7.44 -8.17 8.89
C MET A 135 8.68 -9.02 9.20
N THR A 136 9.27 -8.87 10.38
CA THR A 136 10.40 -9.68 10.84
C THR A 136 10.00 -11.17 10.90
N ALA A 137 8.85 -11.48 11.46
CA ALA A 137 8.35 -12.85 11.54
C ALA A 137 8.12 -13.44 10.13
N LEU A 138 7.54 -12.66 9.22
CA LEU A 138 7.33 -13.07 7.83
C LEU A 138 8.66 -13.33 7.12
N MET A 139 9.65 -12.44 7.24
CA MET A 139 10.97 -12.58 6.61
C MET A 139 11.72 -13.81 7.12
N LYS A 140 11.64 -14.10 8.42
CA LYS A 140 12.18 -15.34 9.00
C LYS A 140 11.50 -16.57 8.41
N LYS A 141 10.16 -16.58 8.34
CA LYS A 141 9.39 -17.69 7.75
C LYS A 141 9.74 -17.96 6.29
N LEU A 142 10.09 -16.90 5.54
CA LEU A 142 10.50 -16.98 4.13
C LEU A 142 11.99 -17.27 3.94
N GLY A 143 12.78 -17.38 5.02
CA GLY A 143 14.22 -17.61 4.95
C GLY A 143 15.01 -16.44 4.34
N VAL A 144 14.52 -15.22 4.49
CA VAL A 144 15.19 -13.99 4.00
C VAL A 144 16.17 -13.46 5.03
N ILE A 145 15.87 -13.65 6.31
CA ILE A 145 16.72 -13.30 7.47
C ILE A 145 16.70 -14.43 8.50
#